data_a92f452860275552fd7d851208557bb7
#
_entry.id   a92f452860275552fd7d851208557bb7
#
_cell.length_a   1.000
_cell.length_b   1.000
_cell.length_c   1.000
_cell.angle_alpha   90.00
_cell.angle_beta   90.00
_cell.angle_gamma   90.00
#
_symmetry.space_group_name_H-M   'P 1'
#
loop_
_entity.id
_entity.type
_entity.pdbx_description
1 polymer ?
#
loop_
_entity_poly.entity_id
_entity_poly.type
_entity_poly.pdbx_seq_one_letter_code
_entity_poly.pdbx_strand_id
1 'polypeptide(L)'
;MRVLLGIHLPRLPLDVCAPPSEDGVGSAVLEQGVVLMADATARAGGVRPGMKRGGVLTLAPETRLVERDLAREADALRAVAIALLRFSPSVALDEEATLIVDVGPSLRLFGGLPSLCRQVRAALDALGYAARLGAAPTGRGAWLLA
;
A
#
# COMPACT_ATOMS: atom_id res chain seq x y z
N MET A 1 25.24 2.52 -13.59
CA MET A 1 24.41 3.53 -12.91
C MET A 1 23.47 2.86 -11.94
N ARG A 2 23.40 3.37 -10.74
CA ARG A 2 22.52 2.82 -9.71
C ARG A 2 21.12 3.41 -9.85
N VAL A 3 20.10 2.57 -9.98
CA VAL A 3 18.70 2.99 -10.02
C VAL A 3 17.95 2.22 -8.93
N LEU A 4 17.47 2.96 -7.94
CA LEU A 4 16.67 2.43 -6.86
C LEU A 4 15.21 2.80 -7.08
N LEU A 5 14.33 1.83 -6.94
CA LEU A 5 12.89 2.01 -7.03
C LEU A 5 12.30 1.98 -5.63
N GLY A 6 11.67 3.08 -5.22
CA GLY A 6 10.86 3.14 -4.01
C GLY A 6 9.43 2.72 -4.32
N ILE A 7 8.87 1.85 -3.50
CA ILE A 7 7.51 1.35 -3.63
C ILE A 7 6.80 1.60 -2.31
N HIS A 8 5.87 2.55 -2.31
CA HIS A 8 5.07 2.88 -1.13
C HIS A 8 3.66 2.30 -1.26
N LEU A 9 3.15 1.73 -0.17
CA LEU A 9 1.80 1.16 -0.09
C LEU A 9 0.93 2.06 0.79
N PRO A 10 0.32 3.12 0.23
CA PRO A 10 -0.34 4.16 1.03
C PRO A 10 -1.60 3.68 1.73
N ARG A 11 -2.22 2.63 1.24
CA ARG A 11 -3.47 2.08 1.78
C ARG A 11 -3.29 0.74 2.47
N LEU A 12 -2.06 0.40 2.85
CA LEU A 12 -1.76 -0.92 3.41
C LEU A 12 -2.68 -1.33 4.56
N PRO A 13 -2.95 -0.48 5.59
CA PRO A 13 -3.86 -0.87 6.66
C PRO A 13 -5.25 -1.26 6.16
N LEU A 14 -5.78 -0.50 5.20
CA LEU A 14 -7.10 -0.75 4.63
C LEU A 14 -7.10 -1.99 3.73
N ASP A 15 -6.11 -2.11 2.85
CA ASP A 15 -6.02 -3.23 1.90
C ASP A 15 -5.84 -4.58 2.62
N VAL A 16 -5.18 -4.57 3.77
CA VAL A 16 -4.95 -5.77 4.60
C VAL A 16 -6.18 -6.14 5.43
N CYS A 17 -6.80 -5.16 6.09
CA CYS A 17 -7.86 -5.42 7.08
C CYS A 17 -9.25 -5.38 6.48
N ALA A 18 -9.47 -4.63 5.42
CA ALA A 18 -10.77 -4.40 4.82
C ALA A 18 -10.68 -4.42 3.30
N PRO A 19 -10.39 -5.60 2.70
CA PRO A 19 -10.34 -5.72 1.25
C PRO A 19 -11.69 -5.34 0.62
N PRO A 20 -11.70 -4.88 -0.63
CA PRO A 20 -12.94 -4.51 -1.32
C PRO A 20 -13.95 -5.66 -1.29
N SER A 21 -15.20 -5.35 -1.02
CA SER A 21 -16.29 -6.32 -1.07
C SER A 21 -17.31 -5.90 -2.12
N GLU A 22 -18.00 -6.87 -2.67
CA GLU A 22 -18.99 -6.66 -3.74
C GLU A 22 -20.37 -6.20 -3.21
N ASP A 23 -20.54 -6.13 -1.90
CA ASP A 23 -21.83 -5.81 -1.27
C ASP A 23 -22.17 -4.32 -1.22
N GLY A 24 -21.27 -3.46 -1.69
CA GLY A 24 -21.46 -2.01 -1.69
C GLY A 24 -21.36 -1.35 -0.31
N VAL A 25 -20.94 -2.09 0.71
CA VAL A 25 -20.75 -1.56 2.07
C VAL A 25 -19.37 -0.95 2.20
N GLY A 26 -19.28 0.27 2.76
CA GLY A 26 -18.03 0.93 3.02
C GLY A 26 -17.28 0.33 4.20
N SER A 27 -15.97 0.54 4.23
CA SER A 27 -15.10 0.06 5.30
C SER A 27 -14.14 1.16 5.77
N ALA A 28 -13.82 1.13 7.04
CA ALA A 28 -12.85 2.02 7.66
C ALA A 28 -11.98 1.26 8.64
N VAL A 29 -10.71 1.61 8.70
CA VAL A 29 -9.74 1.05 9.64
C VAL A 29 -9.58 2.03 10.81
N LEU A 30 -9.69 1.50 12.02
CA LEU A 30 -9.52 2.27 13.25
C LEU A 30 -8.15 1.99 13.87
N GLU A 31 -7.58 3.02 14.47
CA GLU A 31 -6.42 2.92 15.34
C GLU A 31 -6.78 3.58 16.66
N GLN A 32 -6.79 2.81 17.75
CA GLN A 32 -7.19 3.26 19.07
C GLN A 32 -8.57 3.95 19.08
N GLY A 33 -9.55 3.37 18.39
CA GLY A 33 -10.92 3.87 18.33
C GLY A 33 -11.14 5.08 17.42
N VAL A 34 -10.12 5.51 16.67
CA VAL A 34 -10.19 6.66 15.78
C VAL A 34 -9.95 6.19 14.34
N VAL A 35 -10.72 6.72 13.39
CA VAL A 35 -10.57 6.37 11.97
C VAL A 35 -9.19 6.80 11.48
N LEU A 36 -8.42 5.83 11.03
CA LEU A 36 -7.12 6.03 10.39
C LEU A 36 -7.30 6.29 8.90
N MET A 37 -8.06 5.44 8.22
CA MET A 37 -8.40 5.59 6.81
C MET A 37 -9.73 4.90 6.48
N ALA A 38 -10.36 5.34 5.41
CA ALA A 38 -11.66 4.83 4.96
C ALA A 38 -11.64 4.64 3.44
N ASP A 39 -12.38 3.66 2.95
CA ASP A 39 -12.52 3.45 1.53
C ASP A 39 -13.43 4.51 0.87
N ALA A 40 -13.53 4.47 -0.46
CA ALA A 40 -14.30 5.46 -1.22
C ALA A 40 -15.79 5.47 -0.83
N THR A 41 -16.37 4.29 -0.58
CA THR A 41 -17.78 4.16 -0.20
C THR A 41 -18.03 4.76 1.18
N ALA A 42 -17.18 4.47 2.16
CA ALA A 42 -17.29 5.07 3.49
C ALA A 42 -17.11 6.59 3.44
N ARG A 43 -16.14 7.08 2.65
CA ARG A 43 -15.92 8.52 2.49
C ARG A 43 -17.10 9.20 1.82
N ALA A 44 -17.75 8.56 0.84
CA ALA A 44 -18.98 9.07 0.22
C ALA A 44 -20.12 9.20 1.23
N GLY A 45 -20.15 8.33 2.24
CA GLY A 45 -21.08 8.41 3.37
C GLY A 45 -20.72 9.42 4.45
N GLY A 46 -19.61 10.14 4.29
CA GLY A 46 -19.16 11.18 5.21
C GLY A 46 -18.09 10.76 6.20
N VAL A 47 -17.63 9.51 6.17
CA VAL A 47 -16.57 9.03 7.08
C VAL A 47 -15.24 9.68 6.71
N ARG A 48 -14.55 10.23 7.73
CA ARG A 48 -13.27 10.93 7.56
C ARG A 48 -12.25 10.46 8.59
N PRO A 49 -10.95 10.47 8.26
CA PRO A 49 -9.89 10.23 9.24
C PRO A 49 -10.02 11.18 10.43
N GLY A 50 -9.74 10.67 11.62
CA GLY A 50 -9.86 11.43 12.87
C GLY A 50 -11.22 11.31 13.55
N MET A 51 -12.24 10.79 12.90
CA MET A 51 -13.54 10.54 13.51
C MET A 51 -13.45 9.40 14.52
N LYS A 52 -14.19 9.53 15.61
CA LYS A 52 -14.34 8.47 16.60
C LYS A 52 -15.37 7.42 16.12
N ARG A 53 -15.23 6.20 16.61
CA ARG A 53 -16.13 5.09 16.31
C ARG A 53 -17.61 5.47 16.45
N GLY A 54 -17.99 6.12 17.54
CA GLY A 54 -19.38 6.54 17.78
C GLY A 54 -19.90 7.51 16.72
N GLY A 55 -19.04 8.42 16.26
CA GLY A 55 -19.39 9.37 15.19
C GLY A 55 -19.66 8.67 13.86
N VAL A 56 -18.87 7.65 13.53
CA VAL A 56 -19.08 6.86 12.31
C VAL A 56 -20.39 6.09 12.39
N LEU A 57 -20.67 5.45 13.53
CA LEU A 57 -21.89 4.66 13.73
C LEU A 57 -23.15 5.53 13.67
N THR A 58 -23.07 6.80 14.09
CA THR A 58 -24.17 7.74 13.98
C THR A 58 -24.40 8.19 12.53
N LEU A 59 -23.31 8.44 11.79
CA LEU A 59 -23.37 9.00 10.44
C LEU A 59 -23.62 7.93 9.36
N ALA A 60 -22.95 6.80 9.47
CA ALA A 60 -22.96 5.73 8.47
C ALA A 60 -22.95 4.36 9.20
N PRO A 61 -24.10 3.94 9.77
CA PRO A 61 -24.15 2.78 10.67
C PRO A 61 -23.83 1.45 9.98
N GLU A 62 -23.97 1.34 8.65
CA GLU A 62 -23.62 0.14 7.90
C GLU A 62 -22.12 -0.01 7.59
N THR A 63 -21.31 1.02 7.87
CA THR A 63 -19.86 0.98 7.62
C THR A 63 -19.19 -0.11 8.46
N ARG A 64 -18.38 -0.94 7.83
CA ARG A 64 -17.55 -1.91 8.54
C ARG A 64 -16.38 -1.21 9.20
N LEU A 65 -16.28 -1.35 10.51
CA LEU A 65 -15.19 -0.79 11.30
C LEU A 65 -14.26 -1.93 11.74
N VAL A 66 -13.00 -1.86 11.34
CA VAL A 66 -12.00 -2.88 11.63
C VAL A 66 -10.82 -2.22 12.32
N GLU A 67 -10.37 -2.80 13.43
CA GLU A 67 -9.16 -2.33 14.10
C GLU A 67 -7.92 -2.65 13.27
N ARG A 68 -6.96 -1.72 13.26
CA ARG A 68 -5.68 -1.91 12.58
C ARG A 68 -4.95 -3.13 13.14
N ASP A 69 -4.37 -3.93 12.25
CA ASP A 69 -3.60 -5.12 12.59
C ASP A 69 -2.18 -4.99 12.04
N LEU A 70 -1.25 -4.52 12.88
CA LEU A 70 0.14 -4.31 12.50
C LEU A 70 0.87 -5.61 12.13
N ALA A 71 0.49 -6.73 12.74
CA ALA A 71 1.09 -8.02 12.42
C ALA A 71 0.72 -8.47 11.00
N ARG A 72 -0.53 -8.26 10.59
CA ARG A 72 -0.97 -8.55 9.23
C ARG A 72 -0.33 -7.61 8.21
N GLU A 73 -0.14 -6.33 8.56
CA GLU A 73 0.59 -5.39 7.70
C GLU A 73 2.04 -5.83 7.50
N ALA A 74 2.72 -6.28 8.55
CA ALA A 74 4.08 -6.79 8.46
C ALA A 74 4.17 -8.03 7.58
N ASP A 75 3.23 -8.96 7.71
CA ASP A 75 3.16 -10.16 6.86
C ASP A 75 2.90 -9.80 5.41
N ALA A 76 2.03 -8.82 5.15
CA ALA A 76 1.76 -8.33 3.80
C ALA A 76 3.01 -7.69 3.16
N LEU A 77 3.76 -6.89 3.92
CA LEU A 77 5.02 -6.30 3.44
C LEU A 77 6.05 -7.37 3.09
N ARG A 78 6.16 -8.43 3.88
CA ARG A 78 7.04 -9.56 3.56
C ARG A 78 6.59 -10.27 2.28
N ALA A 79 5.29 -10.49 2.10
CA ALA A 79 4.76 -11.12 0.89
C ALA A 79 5.03 -10.26 -0.35
N VAL A 80 4.89 -8.95 -0.24
CA VAL A 80 5.23 -8.01 -1.32
C VAL A 80 6.73 -8.06 -1.61
N ALA A 81 7.59 -8.06 -0.58
CA ALA A 81 9.04 -8.16 -0.76
C ALA A 81 9.43 -9.45 -1.51
N ILE A 82 8.82 -10.58 -1.17
CA ILE A 82 9.04 -11.85 -1.86
C ILE A 82 8.60 -11.77 -3.33
N ALA A 83 7.45 -11.17 -3.61
CA ALA A 83 6.97 -10.99 -4.97
C ALA A 83 7.90 -10.11 -5.80
N LEU A 84 8.53 -9.11 -5.18
CA LEU A 84 9.47 -8.21 -5.85
C LEU A 84 10.82 -8.85 -6.17
N LEU A 85 11.16 -9.98 -5.55
CA LEU A 85 12.40 -10.71 -5.84
C LEU A 85 12.48 -11.18 -7.30
N ARG A 86 11.38 -11.30 -7.99
CA ARG A 86 11.39 -11.61 -9.43
C ARG A 86 11.94 -10.47 -10.29
N PHE A 87 11.99 -9.25 -9.76
CA PHE A 87 12.51 -8.06 -10.45
C PHE A 87 13.95 -7.74 -10.06
N SER A 88 14.35 -8.13 -8.86
CA SER A 88 15.70 -7.88 -8.35
C SER A 88 15.96 -8.75 -7.13
N PRO A 89 17.19 -9.25 -6.93
CA PRO A 89 17.56 -9.94 -5.69
C PRO A 89 17.75 -8.99 -4.49
N SER A 90 17.80 -7.69 -4.73
CA SER A 90 18.07 -6.67 -3.72
C SER A 90 16.79 -5.90 -3.39
N VAL A 91 16.07 -6.37 -2.37
CA VAL A 91 14.83 -5.75 -1.85
C VAL A 91 15.01 -5.47 -0.37
N ALA A 92 14.77 -4.24 0.05
CA ALA A 92 14.83 -3.84 1.45
C ALA A 92 13.52 -3.21 1.89
N LEU A 93 13.11 -3.48 3.12
CA LEU A 93 12.00 -2.81 3.78
C LEU A 93 12.49 -1.49 4.38
N ASP A 94 11.73 -0.43 4.22
CA ASP A 94 12.01 0.88 4.78
C ASP A 94 10.78 1.36 5.58
N GLU A 95 10.84 2.58 6.09
CA GLU A 95 9.80 3.17 6.91
C GLU A 95 8.51 3.42 6.12
N GLU A 96 7.40 3.58 6.84
CA GLU A 96 6.10 3.98 6.30
C GLU A 96 5.60 3.09 5.15
N ALA A 97 5.63 1.76 5.36
CA ALA A 97 5.16 0.78 4.38
C ALA A 97 5.79 0.99 2.99
N THR A 98 7.10 1.23 2.97
CA THR A 98 7.88 1.46 1.75
C THR A 98 8.93 0.37 1.58
N LEU A 99 9.14 -0.05 0.33
CA LEU A 99 10.20 -0.97 -0.04
C LEU A 99 11.15 -0.26 -1.02
N ILE A 100 12.42 -0.59 -0.92
CA ILE A 100 13.47 -0.08 -1.81
C ILE A 100 14.07 -1.25 -2.57
N VAL A 101 14.06 -1.16 -3.89
CA VAL A 101 14.54 -2.23 -4.79
C VAL A 101 15.62 -1.67 -5.69
N ASP A 102 16.79 -2.34 -5.74
CA ASP A 102 17.82 -2.00 -6.70
C ASP A 102 17.48 -2.64 -8.06
N VAL A 103 16.97 -1.85 -8.98
CA VAL A 103 16.51 -2.32 -10.29
C VAL A 103 17.50 -2.03 -11.42
N GLY A 104 18.59 -1.32 -11.14
CA GLY A 104 19.60 -0.97 -12.14
C GLY A 104 20.04 -2.15 -13.01
N PRO A 105 20.50 -3.28 -12.41
CA PRO A 105 20.91 -4.46 -13.18
C PRO A 105 19.78 -5.14 -13.95
N SER A 106 18.52 -4.89 -13.58
CA SER A 106 17.36 -5.56 -14.14
C SER A 106 16.69 -4.80 -15.29
N LEU A 107 17.02 -3.53 -15.49
CA LEU A 107 16.32 -2.66 -16.43
C LEU A 107 16.30 -3.23 -17.86
N ARG A 108 17.43 -3.74 -18.32
CA ARG A 108 17.55 -4.29 -19.68
C ARG A 108 16.65 -5.52 -19.86
N LEU A 109 16.59 -6.39 -18.85
CA LEU A 109 15.79 -7.61 -18.89
C LEU A 109 14.29 -7.29 -18.98
N PHE A 110 13.83 -6.23 -18.29
CA PHE A 110 12.42 -5.87 -18.24
C PHE A 110 12.00 -4.78 -19.22
N GLY A 111 12.89 -4.42 -20.16
CA GLY A 111 12.57 -3.47 -21.22
C GLY A 111 12.62 -2.00 -20.83
N GLY A 112 13.43 -1.64 -19.83
CA GLY A 112 13.60 -0.27 -19.35
C GLY A 112 12.74 0.05 -18.13
N LEU A 113 12.98 1.22 -17.53
CA LEU A 113 12.33 1.63 -16.28
C LEU A 113 10.79 1.76 -16.40
N PRO A 114 10.22 2.40 -17.45
CA PRO A 114 8.76 2.48 -17.57
C PRO A 114 8.10 1.12 -17.66
N SER A 115 8.68 0.19 -18.41
CA SER A 115 8.17 -1.18 -18.55
C SER A 115 8.27 -1.95 -17.23
N LEU A 116 9.39 -1.84 -16.53
CA LEU A 116 9.58 -2.47 -15.23
C LEU A 116 8.56 -1.93 -14.21
N CYS A 117 8.33 -0.62 -14.18
CA CYS A 117 7.34 -0.02 -13.29
C CYS A 117 5.92 -0.54 -13.58
N ARG A 118 5.54 -0.67 -14.84
CA ARG A 118 4.24 -1.24 -15.21
C ARG A 118 4.09 -2.68 -14.71
N GLN A 119 5.13 -3.48 -14.85
CA GLN A 119 5.13 -4.87 -14.40
C GLN A 119 5.07 -4.99 -12.88
N VAL A 120 5.78 -4.12 -12.17
CA VAL A 120 5.71 -4.03 -10.70
C VAL A 120 4.30 -3.67 -10.25
N ARG A 121 3.68 -2.64 -10.85
CA ARG A 121 2.30 -2.25 -10.52
C ARG A 121 1.33 -3.40 -10.77
N ALA A 122 1.45 -4.09 -11.90
CA ALA A 122 0.59 -5.23 -12.22
C ALA A 122 0.72 -6.35 -11.19
N ALA A 123 1.94 -6.64 -10.74
CA ALA A 123 2.20 -7.64 -9.72
C ALA A 123 1.57 -7.27 -8.37
N LEU A 124 1.65 -6.00 -7.98
CA LEU A 124 1.08 -5.52 -6.72
C LEU A 124 -0.45 -5.45 -6.78
N ASP A 125 -1.01 -5.01 -7.91
CA ASP A 125 -2.45 -5.03 -8.14
C ASP A 125 -3.02 -6.45 -8.04
N ALA A 126 -2.31 -7.43 -8.59
CA ALA A 126 -2.70 -8.84 -8.48
C ALA A 126 -2.71 -9.35 -7.03
N LEU A 127 -1.88 -8.78 -6.16
CA LEU A 127 -1.88 -9.07 -4.72
C LEU A 127 -2.94 -8.27 -3.94
N GLY A 128 -3.58 -7.30 -4.58
CA GLY A 128 -4.61 -6.47 -3.96
C GLY A 128 -4.09 -5.19 -3.28
N TYR A 129 -2.88 -4.73 -3.62
CA TYR A 129 -2.29 -3.55 -3.00
C TYR A 129 -2.15 -2.39 -3.96
N ALA A 130 -2.63 -1.21 -3.55
CA ALA A 130 -2.35 0.05 -4.23
C ALA A 130 -0.90 0.48 -3.93
N ALA A 131 -0.19 0.92 -4.96
CA ALA A 131 1.23 1.30 -4.82
C ALA A 131 1.54 2.63 -5.49
N ARG A 132 2.49 3.36 -4.89
CA ARG A 132 3.12 4.55 -5.47
C ARG A 132 4.59 4.22 -5.71
N LEU A 133 5.10 4.58 -6.87
CA LEU A 133 6.46 4.26 -7.29
C LEU A 133 7.26 5.54 -7.52
N GLY A 134 8.52 5.54 -7.09
CA GLY A 134 9.46 6.60 -7.36
C GLY A 134 10.86 6.03 -7.60
N ALA A 135 11.60 6.55 -8.55
CA ALA A 135 12.94 6.08 -8.87
C ALA A 135 13.98 7.18 -8.65
N ALA A 136 15.13 6.81 -8.09
CA ALA A 136 16.24 7.72 -7.81
C ALA A 136 17.55 6.94 -7.69
N PRO A 137 18.72 7.61 -7.81
CA PRO A 137 20.00 6.95 -7.60
C PRO A 137 20.33 6.63 -6.14
N THR A 138 19.54 7.12 -5.18
CA THR A 138 19.71 6.84 -3.74
C THR A 138 18.42 6.29 -3.14
N GLY A 139 18.56 5.49 -2.06
CA GLY A 139 17.42 4.95 -1.34
C GLY A 139 16.52 6.04 -0.77
N ARG A 140 17.11 7.08 -0.18
CA ARG A 140 16.35 8.21 0.38
C ARG A 140 15.57 8.96 -0.70
N GLY A 141 16.20 9.20 -1.87
CA GLY A 141 15.53 9.83 -3.01
C GLY A 141 14.37 8.97 -3.54
N ALA A 142 14.55 7.67 -3.67
CA ALA A 142 13.50 6.75 -4.10
C ALA A 142 12.35 6.73 -3.09
N TRP A 143 12.64 6.73 -1.80
CA TRP A 143 11.64 6.81 -0.73
C TRP A 143 10.82 8.09 -0.80
N LEU A 144 11.48 9.23 -1.01
CA LEU A 144 10.81 10.54 -1.10
C LEU A 144 9.89 10.66 -2.32
N LEU A 145 10.23 10.00 -3.43
CA LEU A 145 9.46 10.06 -4.68
C LEU A 145 8.34 9.01 -4.77
N ALA A 146 8.35 8.04 -3.87
CA ALA A 146 7.37 6.96 -3.86
C ALA A 146 5.98 7.33 -3.31
#